data_a26ca185f237d3786dad61024feba4e6
#
_entry.id   a26ca185f237d3786dad61024feba4e6
#
_cell.length_a   1.000
_cell.length_b   1.000
_cell.length_c   1.000
_cell.angle_alpha   90.00
_cell.angle_beta   90.00
_cell.angle_gamma   90.00
#
_symmetry.space_group_name_H-M   'P 1'
#
loop_
_entity.id
_entity.type
_entity.pdbx_description
1 polymer ?
#
loop_
_entity_poly.entity_id
_entity_poly.type
_entity_poly.pdbx_seq_one_letter_code
_entity_poly.pdbx_strand_id
1 'polypeptide(L)'
;LVPQGLLLFRDNILSKGNIFGADSKARWAKGLELPSQAETIFFAGCGYQFLEEAEAILSAVRALDKRNLPWERTFGATQFLNKRGINLGDLYGTIIRRFRREDNPLLSAVEVLHGMGIDLGYLAEEEPCCAAPLYYAGFQEEFAAQAEKTQTILRERGITKIIGMVPSCTFALRTLFPRGKRSPVKVSHFLEIVWEGIKQGMRFRLPRETTVTYHDPCILSRYLCLTEEPRQILRSIEGVVFNDVERCKEEWSTCCGGGGGFEVIFPEISQTIAANRVEELLKTGASIICTSCPGCLIQLREGVKKLKAREVKVMDMAQLLHSALPEG
;
A
#
# COMPACT_ATOMS: atom_id res chain seq x y z
N LEU A 1 -6.19 19.31 20.36
CA LEU A 1 -4.88 19.54 19.70
C LEU A 1 -4.65 18.42 18.70
N VAL A 2 -4.42 18.75 17.42
CA VAL A 2 -4.09 17.79 16.38
C VAL A 2 -2.59 17.49 16.46
N PRO A 3 -2.17 16.21 16.46
CA PRO A 3 -0.76 15.84 16.45
C PRO A 3 -0.01 16.43 15.26
N GLN A 4 1.23 16.90 15.47
CA GLN A 4 2.06 17.56 14.46
C GLN A 4 2.29 16.67 13.23
N GLY A 5 2.42 15.36 13.42
CA GLY A 5 2.57 14.41 12.31
C GLY A 5 1.36 14.40 11.37
N LEU A 6 0.13 14.54 11.89
CA LEU A 6 -1.07 14.60 11.05
C LEU A 6 -1.18 15.93 10.30
N LEU A 7 -0.76 17.04 10.92
CA LEU A 7 -0.67 18.34 10.25
C LEU A 7 0.34 18.30 9.10
N LEU A 8 1.48 17.66 9.32
CA LEU A 8 2.48 17.47 8.26
C LEU A 8 1.92 16.65 7.09
N PHE A 9 1.21 15.55 7.35
CA PHE A 9 0.58 14.75 6.31
C PHE A 9 -0.46 15.54 5.52
N ARG A 10 -1.30 16.32 6.22
CA ARG A 10 -2.26 17.23 5.57
C ARG A 10 -1.55 18.21 4.64
N ASP A 11 -0.56 18.95 5.15
CA ASP A 11 0.15 19.99 4.39
C ASP A 11 0.89 19.38 3.19
N ASN A 12 1.47 18.20 3.34
CA ASN A 12 2.13 17.46 2.26
C ASN A 12 1.13 17.03 1.17
N ILE A 13 -0.04 16.52 1.55
CA ILE A 13 -1.08 16.12 0.59
C ILE A 13 -1.56 17.34 -0.19
N LEU A 14 -1.84 18.45 0.48
CA LEU A 14 -2.35 19.66 -0.15
C LEU A 14 -1.32 20.31 -1.09
N SER A 15 -0.04 20.27 -0.75
CA SER A 15 1.02 20.91 -1.53
C SER A 15 1.63 20.01 -2.61
N LYS A 16 1.80 18.70 -2.34
CA LYS A 16 2.54 17.75 -3.19
C LYS A 16 1.70 16.55 -3.66
N GLY A 17 0.45 16.42 -3.21
CA GLY A 17 -0.42 15.31 -3.60
C GLY A 17 0.03 13.95 -3.08
N ASN A 18 0.78 13.88 -1.98
CA ASN A 18 1.15 12.65 -1.28
C ASN A 18 1.52 12.92 0.18
N ILE A 19 1.43 11.88 1.03
CA ILE A 19 1.68 12.01 2.47
C ILE A 19 3.14 12.31 2.84
N PHE A 20 4.08 12.05 1.92
CA PHE A 20 5.52 12.22 2.17
C PHE A 20 6.04 13.61 1.76
N GLY A 21 5.25 14.40 1.02
CA GLY A 21 5.67 15.69 0.49
C GLY A 21 6.76 15.58 -0.58
N ALA A 22 6.93 14.41 -1.18
CA ALA A 22 7.96 14.13 -2.19
C ALA A 22 7.53 14.64 -3.58
N ASP A 23 8.49 15.06 -4.39
CA ASP A 23 8.22 15.63 -5.71
C ASP A 23 8.08 14.56 -6.80
N SER A 24 8.74 13.40 -6.67
CA SER A 24 8.74 12.35 -7.69
C SER A 24 8.00 11.09 -7.24
N LYS A 25 6.79 10.88 -7.78
CA LYS A 25 5.92 9.73 -7.51
C LYS A 25 6.18 8.53 -8.43
N ALA A 26 6.63 8.80 -9.65
CA ALA A 26 6.73 7.79 -10.71
C ALA A 26 8.10 7.09 -10.78
N ARG A 27 8.97 7.28 -9.82
CA ARG A 27 10.33 6.69 -9.87
C ARG A 27 10.32 5.16 -9.94
N TRP A 28 9.33 4.51 -9.36
CA TRP A 28 9.18 3.05 -9.41
C TRP A 28 8.93 2.55 -10.83
N ALA A 29 8.24 3.34 -11.65
CA ALA A 29 7.87 2.98 -13.02
C ALA A 29 8.96 3.32 -14.06
N LYS A 30 10.14 3.81 -13.63
CA LYS A 30 11.21 4.18 -14.56
C LYS A 30 11.66 2.98 -15.38
N GLY A 31 11.52 3.08 -16.70
CA GLY A 31 11.85 2.02 -17.64
C GLY A 31 10.69 1.10 -18.01
N LEU A 32 9.48 1.34 -17.46
CA LEU A 32 8.25 0.75 -17.94
C LEU A 32 7.64 1.63 -19.04
N GLU A 33 7.18 1.00 -20.10
CA GLU A 33 6.45 1.67 -21.18
C GLU A 33 4.95 1.63 -20.90
N LEU A 34 4.49 2.46 -19.97
CA LEU A 34 3.08 2.60 -19.63
C LEU A 34 2.53 3.89 -20.25
N PRO A 35 1.50 3.82 -21.13
CA PRO A 35 0.93 5.01 -21.74
C PRO A 35 0.29 5.92 -20.68
N SER A 36 0.50 7.23 -20.81
CA SER A 36 -0.13 8.23 -19.95
C SER A 36 -1.59 8.54 -20.36
N GLN A 37 -1.99 8.09 -21.56
CA GLN A 37 -3.36 8.20 -22.07
C GLN A 37 -3.92 6.81 -22.27
N ALA A 38 -4.87 6.44 -21.43
CA ALA A 38 -5.58 5.15 -21.49
C ALA A 38 -6.90 5.28 -20.75
N GLU A 39 -7.91 4.55 -21.19
CA GLU A 39 -9.20 4.49 -20.47
C GLU A 39 -9.09 3.72 -19.14
N THR A 40 -8.20 2.74 -19.09
CA THR A 40 -7.89 1.95 -17.89
C THR A 40 -6.52 2.35 -17.36
N ILE A 41 -6.47 2.81 -16.12
CA ILE A 41 -5.20 3.17 -15.46
C ILE A 41 -4.90 2.28 -14.27
N PHE A 42 -3.61 2.05 -14.05
CA PHE A 42 -3.10 1.55 -12.79
C PHE A 42 -2.93 2.71 -11.80
N PHE A 43 -3.57 2.62 -10.64
CA PHE A 43 -3.46 3.61 -9.57
C PHE A 43 -2.55 3.06 -8.47
N ALA A 44 -1.29 3.45 -8.53
CA ALA A 44 -0.23 2.93 -7.66
C ALA A 44 -0.44 3.32 -6.19
N GLY A 45 -0.84 4.57 -5.95
CA GLY A 45 -1.05 5.14 -4.63
C GLY A 45 0.25 5.37 -3.85
N CYS A 46 0.34 6.48 -3.12
CA CYS A 46 1.56 6.93 -2.46
C CYS A 46 2.12 5.94 -1.41
N GLY A 47 1.28 5.07 -0.84
CA GLY A 47 1.74 4.06 0.11
C GLY A 47 2.72 3.04 -0.47
N TYR A 48 2.54 2.62 -1.73
CA TYR A 48 3.49 1.75 -2.43
C TYR A 48 4.54 2.54 -3.20
N GLN A 49 4.20 3.71 -3.76
CA GLN A 49 5.16 4.56 -4.47
C GLN A 49 6.36 4.95 -3.59
N PHE A 50 6.12 5.13 -2.30
CA PHE A 50 7.10 5.55 -1.29
C PHE A 50 7.30 4.50 -0.18
N LEU A 51 7.17 3.21 -0.51
CA LEU A 51 7.25 2.11 0.47
C LEU A 51 8.58 2.11 1.22
N GLU A 52 9.69 2.29 0.52
CA GLU A 52 11.03 2.28 1.09
C GLU A 52 11.27 3.48 2.00
N GLU A 53 10.79 4.65 1.59
CA GLU A 53 10.86 5.88 2.37
C GLU A 53 10.02 5.76 3.65
N ALA A 54 8.84 5.16 3.56
CA ALA A 54 7.99 4.90 4.71
C ALA A 54 8.66 3.95 5.72
N GLU A 55 9.25 2.84 5.25
CA GLU A 55 10.01 1.91 6.09
C GLU A 55 11.17 2.61 6.81
N ALA A 56 11.87 3.46 6.09
CA ALA A 56 13.02 4.17 6.62
C ALA A 56 12.64 5.25 7.65
N ILE A 57 11.59 6.04 7.37
CA ILE A 57 11.07 7.05 8.31
C ILE A 57 10.59 6.37 9.59
N LEU A 58 9.82 5.29 9.48
CA LEU A 58 9.34 4.55 10.64
C LEU A 58 10.49 3.93 11.46
N SER A 59 11.52 3.40 10.79
CA SER A 59 12.71 2.90 11.47
C SER A 59 13.44 4.01 12.25
N ALA A 60 13.55 5.21 11.66
CA ALA A 60 14.17 6.37 12.33
C ALA A 60 13.33 6.84 13.53
N VAL A 61 12.01 6.99 13.37
CA VAL A 61 11.09 7.37 14.46
C VAL A 61 11.23 6.41 15.63
N ARG A 62 11.21 5.11 15.38
CA ARG A 62 11.35 4.06 16.40
C ARG A 62 12.72 4.07 17.09
N ALA A 63 13.79 4.39 16.35
CA ALA A 63 15.14 4.50 16.93
C ALA A 63 15.25 5.71 17.87
N LEU A 64 14.59 6.81 17.56
CA LEU A 64 14.52 8.00 18.40
C LEU A 64 13.64 7.78 19.63
N ASP A 65 12.48 7.17 19.43
CA ASP A 65 11.53 6.82 20.49
C ASP A 65 12.14 5.93 21.56
N LYS A 66 12.83 4.85 21.15
CA LYS A 66 13.60 3.98 22.07
C LYS A 66 14.68 4.69 22.89
N ARG A 67 15.16 5.85 22.44
CA ARG A 67 16.14 6.68 23.14
C ARG A 67 15.51 7.80 23.95
N ASN A 68 14.16 7.82 24.04
CA ASN A 68 13.39 8.91 24.65
C ASN A 68 13.74 10.30 24.05
N LEU A 69 14.09 10.35 22.77
CA LEU A 69 14.34 11.61 22.08
C LEU A 69 13.03 12.17 21.51
N PRO A 70 12.82 13.48 21.57
CA PRO A 70 11.57 14.11 21.15
C PRO A 70 11.46 14.13 19.61
N TRP A 71 11.18 12.97 19.02
CA TRP A 71 11.07 12.78 17.57
C TRP A 71 9.94 13.64 16.95
N GLU A 72 8.90 14.01 17.73
CA GLU A 72 7.84 14.93 17.28
C GLU A 72 8.41 16.29 16.86
N ARG A 73 9.47 16.77 17.51
CA ARG A 73 10.14 18.03 17.16
C ARG A 73 10.80 17.96 15.79
N THR A 74 11.20 16.76 15.35
CA THR A 74 11.80 16.58 14.02
C THR A 74 10.77 16.82 12.92
N PHE A 75 9.49 16.50 13.13
CA PHE A 75 8.43 16.82 12.17
C PHE A 75 8.22 18.32 11.99
N GLY A 76 8.27 19.10 13.07
CA GLY A 76 8.22 20.55 12.98
C GLY A 76 9.41 21.14 12.20
N ALA A 77 10.61 20.61 12.43
CA ALA A 77 11.80 20.99 11.69
C ALA A 77 11.70 20.60 10.20
N THR A 78 11.21 19.38 9.90
CA THR A 78 10.98 18.91 8.53
C THR A 78 9.96 19.80 7.80
N GLN A 79 8.84 20.12 8.46
CA GLN A 79 7.83 21.02 7.92
C GLN A 79 8.40 22.42 7.62
N PHE A 80 9.23 22.93 8.52
CA PHE A 80 9.90 24.23 8.32
C PHE A 80 10.87 24.20 7.14
N LEU A 81 11.63 23.13 6.96
CA LEU A 81 12.56 22.94 5.84
C LEU A 81 11.81 22.76 4.51
N ASN A 82 10.74 21.94 4.50
CA ASN A 82 9.90 21.72 3.33
C ASN A 82 9.28 23.05 2.84
N LYS A 83 8.82 23.93 3.74
CA LYS A 83 8.32 25.27 3.39
C LYS A 83 9.39 26.17 2.77
N ARG A 84 10.67 25.87 2.96
CA ARG A 84 11.82 26.58 2.36
C ARG A 84 12.39 25.89 1.12
N GLY A 85 11.71 24.85 0.62
CA GLY A 85 12.14 24.12 -0.58
C GLY A 85 13.20 23.07 -0.35
N ILE A 86 13.57 22.78 0.91
CA ILE A 86 14.51 21.69 1.25
C ILE A 86 13.70 20.45 1.58
N ASN A 87 13.53 19.56 0.60
CA ASN A 87 12.78 18.31 0.78
C ASN A 87 13.70 17.20 1.32
N LEU A 88 13.63 16.95 2.63
CA LEU A 88 14.41 15.89 3.28
C LEU A 88 13.97 14.49 2.81
N GLY A 89 12.72 14.31 2.40
CA GLY A 89 12.21 13.04 1.88
C GLY A 89 12.89 12.65 0.57
N ASP A 90 13.09 13.59 -0.35
CA ASP A 90 13.79 13.34 -1.61
C ASP A 90 15.28 13.07 -1.42
N LEU A 91 15.93 13.79 -0.49
CA LEU A 91 17.33 13.59 -0.17
C LEU A 91 17.56 12.18 0.42
N TYR A 92 16.70 11.77 1.35
CA TYR A 92 16.77 10.48 2.01
C TYR A 92 16.44 9.32 1.05
N GLY A 93 15.39 9.48 0.23
CA GLY A 93 15.00 8.52 -0.80
C GLY A 93 16.11 8.27 -1.83
N THR A 94 16.90 9.29 -2.18
CA THR A 94 18.02 9.15 -3.13
C THR A 94 19.15 8.26 -2.57
N ILE A 95 19.38 8.29 -1.26
CA ILE A 95 20.43 7.50 -0.59
C ILE A 95 20.01 6.03 -0.44
N ILE A 96 18.75 5.76 -0.05
CA ILE A 96 18.27 4.39 0.26
C ILE A 96 18.01 3.57 -1.01
N ARG A 97 17.50 4.17 -2.08
CA ARG A 97 17.06 3.49 -3.32
C ARG A 97 18.17 2.83 -4.14
N ARG A 98 19.41 3.03 -3.80
CA ARG A 98 20.53 2.43 -4.54
C ARG A 98 20.61 0.91 -4.37
N PHE A 99 19.79 0.33 -3.47
CA PHE A 99 19.97 -1.05 -3.00
C PHE A 99 18.80 -2.03 -3.23
N ARG A 100 17.58 -1.61 -3.71
CA ARG A 100 16.42 -2.52 -3.71
C ARG A 100 15.43 -2.38 -4.88
N ARG A 101 15.90 -2.35 -6.13
CA ARG A 101 14.99 -2.20 -7.27
C ARG A 101 14.20 -3.47 -7.62
N GLU A 102 14.65 -4.65 -7.20
CA GLU A 102 14.11 -5.95 -7.65
C GLU A 102 12.87 -6.44 -6.87
N ASP A 103 12.52 -5.82 -5.75
CA ASP A 103 11.45 -6.28 -4.83
C ASP A 103 10.26 -5.31 -4.71
N ASN A 104 9.96 -4.50 -5.74
CA ASN A 104 8.88 -3.51 -5.66
C ASN A 104 7.52 -4.12 -5.99
N PRO A 105 6.52 -4.13 -5.06
CA PRO A 105 5.19 -4.68 -5.30
C PRO A 105 4.44 -4.07 -6.50
N LEU A 106 4.72 -2.81 -6.85
CA LEU A 106 4.09 -2.15 -8.00
C LEU A 106 4.59 -2.73 -9.33
N LEU A 107 5.90 -3.00 -9.44
CA LEU A 107 6.47 -3.66 -10.62
C LEU A 107 5.86 -5.05 -10.79
N SER A 108 5.86 -5.83 -9.71
CA SER A 108 5.23 -7.16 -9.68
C SER A 108 3.76 -7.12 -10.09
N ALA A 109 2.99 -6.13 -9.62
CA ALA A 109 1.58 -5.99 -9.98
C ALA A 109 1.39 -5.69 -11.47
N VAL A 110 2.20 -4.78 -12.04
CA VAL A 110 2.13 -4.46 -13.47
C VAL A 110 2.50 -5.67 -14.32
N GLU A 111 3.54 -6.41 -13.96
CA GLU A 111 3.96 -7.60 -14.70
C GLU A 111 2.90 -8.72 -14.62
N VAL A 112 2.25 -8.89 -13.47
CA VAL A 112 1.10 -9.82 -13.34
C VAL A 112 -0.04 -9.39 -14.26
N LEU A 113 -0.42 -8.11 -14.28
CA LEU A 113 -1.51 -7.60 -15.13
C LEU A 113 -1.16 -7.75 -16.62
N HIS A 114 0.07 -7.46 -17.03
CA HIS A 114 0.53 -7.69 -18.40
C HIS A 114 0.53 -9.18 -18.78
N GLY A 115 0.99 -10.05 -17.87
CA GLY A 115 0.93 -11.50 -18.06
C GLY A 115 -0.50 -12.04 -18.21
N MET A 116 -1.49 -11.29 -17.71
CA MET A 116 -2.91 -11.56 -17.89
C MET A 116 -3.48 -10.94 -19.18
N GLY A 117 -2.66 -10.27 -20.01
CA GLY A 117 -3.10 -9.59 -21.23
C GLY A 117 -3.92 -8.31 -20.98
N ILE A 118 -3.73 -7.66 -19.83
CA ILE A 118 -4.44 -6.44 -19.49
C ILE A 118 -3.61 -5.22 -19.88
N ASP A 119 -4.11 -4.47 -20.87
CA ASP A 119 -3.56 -3.18 -21.25
C ASP A 119 -3.97 -2.12 -20.23
N LEU A 120 -2.99 -1.39 -19.72
CA LEU A 120 -3.21 -0.34 -18.74
C LEU A 120 -2.25 0.83 -18.95
N GLY A 121 -2.70 2.02 -18.57
CA GLY A 121 -1.87 3.21 -18.52
C GLY A 121 -1.50 3.58 -17.08
N TYR A 122 -0.61 4.55 -16.97
CA TYR A 122 -0.19 5.12 -15.70
C TYR A 122 0.02 6.63 -15.81
N LEU A 123 -0.58 7.39 -14.91
CA LEU A 123 -0.50 8.85 -14.93
C LEU A 123 0.83 9.44 -14.45
N ALA A 124 1.75 8.58 -14.04
CA ALA A 124 3.10 8.95 -13.60
C ALA A 124 3.10 10.06 -12.52
N GLU A 125 3.82 11.16 -12.77
CA GLU A 125 3.88 12.29 -11.82
C GLU A 125 2.53 12.99 -11.65
N GLU A 126 1.60 12.82 -12.59
CA GLU A 126 0.26 13.41 -12.54
C GLU A 126 -0.77 12.54 -11.79
N GLU A 127 -0.40 11.34 -11.29
CA GLU A 127 -1.30 10.53 -10.48
C GLU A 127 -1.83 11.36 -9.31
N PRO A 128 -3.16 11.62 -9.23
CA PRO A 128 -3.71 12.46 -8.18
C PRO A 128 -3.76 11.72 -6.85
N CYS A 129 -3.83 12.46 -5.74
CA CYS A 129 -3.98 11.86 -4.42
C CYS A 129 -5.41 11.38 -4.18
N CYS A 130 -5.57 10.17 -3.66
CA CYS A 130 -6.88 9.63 -3.26
C CYS A 130 -7.50 10.32 -2.04
N ALA A 131 -6.78 11.21 -1.37
CA ALA A 131 -7.19 11.93 -0.16
C ALA A 131 -7.58 11.07 1.06
N ALA A 132 -7.54 9.76 1.00
CA ALA A 132 -7.94 8.87 2.10
C ALA A 132 -7.31 9.24 3.47
N PRO A 133 -6.02 9.58 3.58
CA PRO A 133 -5.44 9.98 4.86
C PRO A 133 -6.07 11.24 5.47
N LEU A 134 -6.54 12.18 4.65
CA LEU A 134 -7.27 13.37 5.14
C LEU A 134 -8.60 12.97 5.76
N TYR A 135 -9.34 12.07 5.10
CA TYR A 135 -10.60 11.53 5.61
C TYR A 135 -10.41 10.85 6.97
N TYR A 136 -9.43 9.94 7.09
CA TYR A 136 -9.18 9.20 8.32
C TYR A 136 -8.66 10.09 9.46
N ALA A 137 -7.95 11.16 9.14
CA ALA A 137 -7.47 12.13 10.13
C ALA A 137 -8.51 13.19 10.52
N GLY A 138 -9.71 13.16 9.93
CA GLY A 138 -10.82 14.08 10.25
C GLY A 138 -10.75 15.43 9.54
N PHE A 139 -9.88 15.63 8.58
CA PHE A 139 -9.78 16.84 7.74
C PHE A 139 -10.80 16.78 6.60
N GLN A 140 -12.10 16.93 6.94
CA GLN A 140 -13.19 16.67 6.01
C GLN A 140 -13.29 17.68 4.86
N GLU A 141 -13.03 18.97 5.13
CA GLU A 141 -13.06 20.02 4.12
C GLU A 141 -11.92 19.83 3.11
N GLU A 142 -10.72 19.58 3.59
CA GLU A 142 -9.54 19.32 2.76
C GLU A 142 -9.70 18.01 1.96
N PHE A 143 -10.33 17.00 2.56
CA PHE A 143 -10.71 15.78 1.85
C PHE A 143 -11.64 16.06 0.69
N ALA A 144 -12.72 16.83 0.92
CA ALA A 144 -13.70 17.15 -0.11
C ALA A 144 -13.08 17.91 -1.29
N ALA A 145 -12.27 18.93 -0.98
CA ALA A 145 -11.57 19.74 -1.99
C ALA A 145 -10.59 18.89 -2.81
N GLN A 146 -9.81 18.00 -2.15
CA GLN A 146 -8.86 17.13 -2.85
C GLN A 146 -9.58 16.06 -3.68
N ALA A 147 -10.70 15.52 -3.20
CA ALA A 147 -11.52 14.56 -3.93
C ALA A 147 -12.10 15.16 -5.22
N GLU A 148 -12.60 16.40 -5.17
CA GLU A 148 -13.09 17.13 -6.35
C GLU A 148 -11.97 17.36 -7.37
N LYS A 149 -10.80 17.81 -6.92
CA LYS A 149 -9.61 17.96 -7.77
C LYS A 149 -9.25 16.65 -8.47
N THR A 150 -9.24 15.55 -7.73
CA THR A 150 -8.91 14.23 -8.26
C THR A 150 -9.94 13.76 -9.29
N GLN A 151 -11.23 13.93 -9.02
CA GLN A 151 -12.30 13.58 -9.96
C GLN A 151 -12.21 14.41 -11.25
N THR A 152 -11.83 15.68 -11.14
CA THR A 152 -11.63 16.56 -12.29
C THR A 152 -10.50 16.06 -13.17
N ILE A 153 -9.33 15.74 -12.60
CA ILE A 153 -8.19 15.17 -13.33
C ILE A 153 -8.58 13.88 -14.06
N LEU A 154 -9.23 12.94 -13.34
CA LEU A 154 -9.65 11.66 -13.93
C LEU A 154 -10.61 11.85 -15.11
N ARG A 155 -11.56 12.79 -15.00
CA ARG A 155 -12.52 13.12 -16.05
C ARG A 155 -11.85 13.77 -17.26
N GLU A 156 -10.98 14.75 -17.05
CA GLU A 156 -10.26 15.46 -18.11
C GLU A 156 -9.32 14.53 -18.88
N ARG A 157 -8.77 13.50 -18.23
CA ARG A 157 -7.96 12.46 -18.84
C ARG A 157 -8.78 11.34 -19.49
N GLY A 158 -10.11 11.38 -19.45
CA GLY A 158 -10.98 10.36 -20.05
C GLY A 158 -10.89 9.00 -19.38
N ILE A 159 -10.52 8.94 -18.09
CA ILE A 159 -10.37 7.68 -17.36
C ILE A 159 -11.73 7.11 -17.04
N THR A 160 -11.98 5.87 -17.47
CA THR A 160 -13.22 5.14 -17.22
C THR A 160 -13.06 3.96 -16.26
N LYS A 161 -11.82 3.45 -16.13
CA LYS A 161 -11.50 2.32 -15.26
C LYS A 161 -10.22 2.58 -14.46
N ILE A 162 -10.22 2.18 -13.21
CA ILE A 162 -9.06 2.25 -12.31
C ILE A 162 -8.81 0.87 -11.70
N ILE A 163 -7.58 0.39 -11.81
CA ILE A 163 -7.07 -0.76 -11.06
C ILE A 163 -6.22 -0.20 -9.92
N GLY A 164 -6.77 -0.20 -8.70
CA GLY A 164 -6.11 0.35 -7.53
C GLY A 164 -5.27 -0.69 -6.79
N MET A 165 -4.06 -0.32 -6.40
CA MET A 165 -3.17 -1.21 -5.65
C MET A 165 -3.32 -1.06 -4.13
N VAL A 166 -3.53 0.16 -3.63
CA VAL A 166 -3.68 0.44 -2.20
C VAL A 166 -5.14 0.32 -1.77
N PRO A 167 -5.49 -0.51 -0.77
CA PRO A 167 -6.88 -0.65 -0.31
C PRO A 167 -7.56 0.67 0.06
N SER A 168 -6.87 1.56 0.80
CA SER A 168 -7.43 2.85 1.19
C SER A 168 -7.67 3.80 0.02
N CYS A 169 -6.80 3.78 -1.00
CA CYS A 169 -7.02 4.55 -2.23
C CYS A 169 -8.23 4.00 -3.01
N THR A 170 -8.30 2.68 -3.17
CA THR A 170 -9.42 2.01 -3.84
C THR A 170 -10.74 2.32 -3.14
N PHE A 171 -10.78 2.24 -1.82
CA PHE A 171 -11.97 2.56 -1.03
C PHE A 171 -12.38 4.03 -1.18
N ALA A 172 -11.42 4.97 -1.10
CA ALA A 172 -11.72 6.38 -1.25
C ALA A 172 -12.30 6.70 -2.63
N LEU A 173 -11.64 6.24 -3.70
CA LEU A 173 -12.06 6.46 -5.08
C LEU A 173 -13.41 5.80 -5.39
N ARG A 174 -13.68 4.60 -4.84
CA ARG A 174 -14.90 3.82 -5.06
C ARG A 174 -16.10 4.32 -4.25
N THR A 175 -15.85 4.72 -2.99
CA THR A 175 -16.93 4.85 -1.99
C THR A 175 -17.01 6.21 -1.32
N LEU A 176 -15.86 6.83 -0.99
CA LEU A 176 -15.85 8.06 -0.19
C LEU A 176 -15.99 9.32 -1.03
N PHE A 177 -15.59 9.30 -2.29
CA PHE A 177 -15.69 10.47 -3.15
C PHE A 177 -17.15 10.88 -3.32
N PRO A 178 -17.46 12.20 -3.29
CA PRO A 178 -18.84 12.70 -3.38
C PRO A 178 -19.55 12.15 -4.63
N ARG A 179 -20.71 11.53 -4.43
CA ARG A 179 -21.52 10.95 -5.50
C ARG A 179 -22.46 11.96 -6.16
N GLY A 180 -22.04 13.22 -6.27
CA GLY A 180 -22.88 14.32 -6.74
C GLY A 180 -23.40 14.23 -8.19
N LYS A 181 -22.78 13.44 -9.01
CA LYS A 181 -23.24 12.90 -10.32
C LYS A 181 -22.41 11.64 -10.47
N ARG A 182 -23.03 10.48 -10.68
CA ARG A 182 -22.36 9.16 -10.79
C ARG A 182 -20.98 9.31 -11.40
N SER A 183 -19.94 9.02 -10.62
CA SER A 183 -18.60 8.94 -11.19
C SER A 183 -18.66 7.84 -12.25
N PRO A 184 -18.41 8.12 -13.52
CA PRO A 184 -18.43 7.11 -14.58
C PRO A 184 -17.27 6.12 -14.41
N VAL A 185 -16.35 6.38 -13.48
CA VAL A 185 -15.11 5.60 -13.29
C VAL A 185 -15.40 4.35 -12.48
N LYS A 186 -15.18 3.19 -13.09
CA LYS A 186 -15.21 1.90 -12.41
C LYS A 186 -13.87 1.69 -11.67
N VAL A 187 -13.90 1.55 -10.35
CA VAL A 187 -12.71 1.32 -9.53
C VAL A 187 -12.70 -0.12 -9.02
N SER A 188 -11.67 -0.87 -9.34
CA SER A 188 -11.44 -2.24 -8.85
C SER A 188 -10.11 -2.31 -8.11
N HIS A 189 -10.04 -3.14 -7.09
CA HIS A 189 -8.76 -3.47 -6.47
C HIS A 189 -8.00 -4.49 -7.33
N PHE A 190 -6.68 -4.47 -7.31
CA PHE A 190 -5.83 -5.41 -8.03
C PHE A 190 -6.24 -6.88 -7.84
N LEU A 191 -6.56 -7.29 -6.62
CA LEU A 191 -6.99 -8.67 -6.34
C LEU A 191 -8.31 -9.08 -6.99
N GLU A 192 -9.25 -8.14 -7.18
CA GLU A 192 -10.50 -8.43 -7.90
C GLU A 192 -10.20 -8.78 -9.36
N ILE A 193 -9.26 -8.05 -9.97
CA ILE A 193 -8.84 -8.27 -11.35
C ILE A 193 -8.11 -9.60 -11.49
N VAL A 194 -7.18 -9.90 -10.57
CA VAL A 194 -6.47 -11.19 -10.56
C VAL A 194 -7.43 -12.35 -10.38
N TRP A 195 -8.37 -12.24 -9.44
CA TRP A 195 -9.36 -13.31 -9.21
C TRP A 195 -10.24 -13.55 -10.44
N GLU A 196 -10.64 -12.47 -11.11
CA GLU A 196 -11.39 -12.60 -12.36
C GLU A 196 -10.57 -13.31 -13.45
N GLY A 197 -9.30 -12.97 -13.61
CA GLY A 197 -8.40 -13.64 -14.54
C GLY A 197 -8.21 -15.13 -14.22
N ILE A 198 -8.11 -15.50 -12.95
CA ILE A 198 -8.02 -16.92 -12.54
C ILE A 198 -9.31 -17.68 -12.91
N LYS A 199 -10.48 -17.09 -12.70
CA LYS A 199 -11.76 -17.68 -13.12
C LYS A 199 -11.85 -17.86 -14.64
N GLN A 200 -11.20 -16.99 -15.40
CA GLN A 200 -11.12 -17.06 -16.87
C GLN A 200 -10.01 -17.99 -17.40
N GLY A 201 -9.29 -18.64 -16.52
CA GLY A 201 -8.31 -19.67 -16.89
C GLY A 201 -6.84 -19.32 -16.65
N MET A 202 -6.52 -18.14 -16.16
CA MET A 202 -5.15 -17.80 -15.76
C MET A 202 -4.65 -18.78 -14.69
N ARG A 203 -3.40 -19.21 -14.81
CA ARG A 203 -2.77 -20.13 -13.86
C ARG A 203 -1.46 -19.54 -13.35
N PHE A 204 -1.20 -19.79 -12.07
CA PHE A 204 0.01 -19.41 -11.37
C PHE A 204 0.66 -20.65 -10.77
N ARG A 205 1.99 -20.74 -10.81
CA ARG A 205 2.73 -21.88 -10.29
C ARG A 205 4.04 -21.46 -9.66
N LEU A 206 4.24 -21.78 -8.40
CA LEU A 206 5.55 -21.62 -7.76
C LEU A 206 6.51 -22.74 -8.17
N PRO A 207 7.81 -22.45 -8.29
CA PRO A 207 8.82 -23.46 -8.63
C PRO A 207 9.04 -24.49 -7.51
N ARG A 208 8.61 -24.21 -6.29
CA ARG A 208 8.74 -25.07 -5.11
C ARG A 208 7.52 -24.95 -4.23
N GLU A 209 7.17 -26.04 -3.56
CA GLU A 209 6.13 -26.03 -2.53
C GLU A 209 6.49 -25.04 -1.43
N THR A 210 5.54 -24.18 -1.08
CA THR A 210 5.74 -23.08 -0.16
C THR A 210 4.50 -22.92 0.73
N THR A 211 4.71 -22.92 2.05
CA THR A 211 3.64 -22.66 3.02
C THR A 211 3.39 -21.16 3.16
N VAL A 212 2.15 -20.75 2.95
CA VAL A 212 1.73 -19.34 2.96
C VAL A 212 0.56 -19.15 3.91
N THR A 213 0.59 -18.08 4.71
CA THR A 213 -0.58 -17.58 5.44
C THR A 213 -0.93 -16.17 4.98
N TYR A 214 -2.15 -15.72 5.30
CA TYR A 214 -2.62 -14.41 4.85
C TYR A 214 -3.00 -13.51 6.03
N HIS A 215 -2.53 -12.26 5.98
CA HIS A 215 -3.01 -11.20 6.84
C HIS A 215 -4.01 -10.34 6.07
N ASP A 216 -5.24 -10.28 6.56
CA ASP A 216 -6.30 -9.45 5.98
C ASP A 216 -6.10 -7.96 6.33
N PRO A 217 -5.84 -7.09 5.34
CA PRO A 217 -5.81 -5.65 5.58
C PRO A 217 -7.20 -5.14 5.93
N CYS A 218 -7.31 -4.36 7.01
CA CYS A 218 -8.61 -3.93 7.54
C CYS A 218 -9.49 -3.17 6.54
N ILE A 219 -8.91 -2.33 5.67
CA ILE A 219 -9.69 -1.62 4.65
C ILE A 219 -10.13 -2.57 3.54
N LEU A 220 -9.29 -3.53 3.17
CA LEU A 220 -9.62 -4.52 2.15
C LEU A 220 -10.78 -5.41 2.61
N SER A 221 -10.69 -5.97 3.82
CA SER A 221 -11.67 -6.91 4.33
C SER A 221 -12.98 -6.26 4.78
N ARG A 222 -12.91 -5.16 5.57
CA ARG A 222 -14.10 -4.55 6.20
C ARG A 222 -14.83 -3.55 5.32
N TYR A 223 -14.11 -2.82 4.47
CA TYR A 223 -14.69 -1.72 3.71
C TYR A 223 -14.82 -2.03 2.22
N LEU A 224 -13.92 -2.80 1.64
CA LEU A 224 -14.02 -3.31 0.28
C LEU A 224 -14.69 -4.70 0.21
N CYS A 225 -14.88 -5.36 1.37
CA CYS A 225 -15.49 -6.69 1.52
C CYS A 225 -14.77 -7.78 0.71
N LEU A 226 -13.47 -7.63 0.49
CA LEU A 226 -12.62 -8.60 -0.21
C LEU A 226 -11.97 -9.53 0.83
N THR A 227 -12.67 -10.59 1.19
CA THR A 227 -12.24 -11.57 2.19
C THR A 227 -11.92 -12.93 1.57
N GLU A 228 -12.75 -13.37 0.63
CA GLU A 228 -12.60 -14.65 -0.04
C GLU A 228 -11.61 -14.59 -1.22
N GLU A 229 -11.57 -13.52 -1.97
CA GLU A 229 -10.73 -13.39 -3.16
C GLU A 229 -9.25 -13.65 -2.85
N PRO A 230 -8.63 -13.07 -1.81
CA PRO A 230 -7.24 -13.37 -1.47
C PRO A 230 -7.00 -14.85 -1.17
N ARG A 231 -7.96 -15.50 -0.50
CA ARG A 231 -7.90 -16.92 -0.13
C ARG A 231 -8.02 -17.82 -1.34
N GLN A 232 -8.96 -17.52 -2.23
CA GLN A 232 -9.15 -18.28 -3.47
C GLN A 232 -7.96 -18.12 -4.41
N ILE A 233 -7.39 -16.91 -4.50
CA ILE A 233 -6.14 -16.69 -5.23
C ILE A 233 -5.03 -17.59 -4.69
N LEU A 234 -4.77 -17.55 -3.38
CA LEU A 234 -3.71 -18.36 -2.77
C LEU A 234 -3.91 -19.87 -2.99
N ARG A 235 -5.15 -20.37 -2.87
CA ARG A 235 -5.48 -21.78 -3.10
C ARG A 235 -5.34 -22.18 -4.57
N SER A 236 -5.42 -21.24 -5.50
CA SER A 236 -5.31 -21.51 -6.94
C SER A 236 -3.88 -21.54 -7.45
N ILE A 237 -2.91 -21.06 -6.68
CA ILE A 237 -1.49 -21.08 -7.06
C ILE A 237 -0.92 -22.49 -6.84
N GLU A 238 -0.52 -23.17 -7.90
CA GLU A 238 0.14 -24.46 -7.80
C GLU A 238 1.46 -24.31 -7.02
N GLY A 239 1.72 -25.21 -6.07
CA GLY A 239 2.88 -25.13 -5.19
C GLY A 239 2.68 -24.28 -3.93
N VAL A 240 1.53 -23.63 -3.75
CA VAL A 240 1.17 -22.98 -2.48
C VAL A 240 0.42 -23.94 -1.57
N VAL A 241 0.91 -24.11 -0.35
CA VAL A 241 0.19 -24.74 0.77
C VAL A 241 -0.37 -23.62 1.64
N PHE A 242 -1.63 -23.27 1.44
CA PHE A 242 -2.27 -22.18 2.16
C PHE A 242 -2.76 -22.62 3.54
N ASN A 243 -2.15 -22.07 4.58
CA ASN A 243 -2.52 -22.30 5.99
C ASN A 243 -3.14 -21.02 6.55
N ASP A 244 -4.46 -20.96 6.66
CA ASP A 244 -5.16 -19.82 7.23
C ASP A 244 -5.12 -19.84 8.77
N VAL A 245 -5.23 -18.68 9.41
CA VAL A 245 -5.41 -18.61 10.87
C VAL A 245 -6.78 -19.16 11.24
N GLU A 246 -6.88 -19.81 12.39
CA GLU A 246 -8.15 -20.37 12.86
C GLU A 246 -9.17 -19.29 13.21
N ARG A 247 -8.70 -18.24 13.88
CA ARG A 247 -9.51 -17.11 14.37
C ARG A 247 -8.90 -15.78 13.89
N CYS A 248 -9.60 -14.69 14.15
CA CYS A 248 -9.11 -13.34 13.83
C CYS A 248 -8.68 -13.19 12.36
N LYS A 249 -9.54 -13.61 11.45
CA LYS A 249 -9.39 -13.52 9.99
C LYS A 249 -10.56 -12.78 9.36
N GLU A 250 -10.44 -12.50 8.07
CA GLU A 250 -11.47 -11.81 7.29
C GLU A 250 -11.80 -10.44 7.92
N GLU A 251 -13.09 -10.10 8.07
CA GLU A 251 -13.52 -8.86 8.72
C GLU A 251 -13.16 -8.78 10.21
N TRP A 252 -12.89 -9.93 10.85
CA TRP A 252 -12.50 -10.03 12.26
C TRP A 252 -10.99 -10.03 12.47
N SER A 253 -10.22 -9.82 11.41
CA SER A 253 -8.75 -9.84 11.47
C SER A 253 -8.21 -8.84 12.49
N THR A 254 -7.24 -9.29 13.29
CA THR A 254 -6.48 -8.42 14.21
C THR A 254 -5.68 -7.39 13.41
N CYS A 255 -5.61 -6.15 13.90
CA CYS A 255 -4.89 -5.05 13.25
C CYS A 255 -3.39 -5.35 13.12
N CYS A 256 -2.78 -4.88 12.03
CA CYS A 256 -1.32 -4.91 11.85
C CYS A 256 -0.57 -3.85 12.68
N GLY A 257 -1.28 -2.93 13.32
CA GLY A 257 -0.68 -1.84 14.10
C GLY A 257 -0.38 -0.57 13.31
N GLY A 258 -0.69 -0.51 12.00
CA GLY A 258 -0.45 0.66 11.16
C GLY A 258 -1.72 1.26 10.57
N GLY A 259 -1.57 2.42 9.96
CA GLY A 259 -2.60 3.14 9.22
C GLY A 259 -3.09 4.42 9.91
N GLY A 260 -3.46 5.40 9.09
CA GLY A 260 -3.92 6.69 9.56
C GLY A 260 -2.88 7.52 10.32
N GLY A 261 -1.59 7.15 10.26
CA GLY A 261 -0.51 7.78 11.00
C GLY A 261 -0.32 7.26 12.44
N PHE A 262 -1.09 6.24 12.84
CA PHE A 262 -1.00 5.67 14.19
C PHE A 262 0.41 5.17 14.51
N GLU A 263 1.07 4.53 13.55
CA GLU A 263 2.44 4.02 13.65
C GLU A 263 3.50 5.10 13.84
N VAL A 264 3.16 6.32 13.47
CA VAL A 264 4.02 7.50 13.65
C VAL A 264 3.75 8.19 14.97
N ILE A 265 2.49 8.25 15.40
CA ILE A 265 2.08 8.96 16.63
C ILE A 265 2.33 8.09 17.87
N PHE A 266 2.11 6.78 17.76
CA PHE A 266 2.23 5.81 18.85
C PHE A 266 3.13 4.63 18.46
N PRO A 267 4.42 4.87 18.18
CA PRO A 267 5.31 3.86 17.57
C PRO A 267 5.49 2.60 18.43
N GLU A 268 5.56 2.73 19.75
CA GLU A 268 5.73 1.60 20.67
C GLU A 268 4.48 0.71 20.71
N ILE A 269 3.29 1.33 20.81
CA ILE A 269 2.00 0.61 20.80
C ILE A 269 1.80 -0.08 19.45
N SER A 270 2.07 0.63 18.36
CA SER A 270 2.03 0.10 16.99
C SER A 270 2.91 -1.16 16.83
N GLN A 271 4.15 -1.11 17.32
CA GLN A 271 5.07 -2.25 17.29
C GLN A 271 4.57 -3.45 18.11
N THR A 272 3.93 -3.18 19.23
CA THR A 272 3.37 -4.24 20.09
C THR A 272 2.20 -4.94 19.39
N ILE A 273 1.30 -4.17 18.79
CA ILE A 273 0.20 -4.72 17.99
C ILE A 273 0.73 -5.54 16.81
N ALA A 274 1.74 -5.02 16.10
CA ALA A 274 2.37 -5.73 14.97
C ALA A 274 3.00 -7.06 15.39
N ALA A 275 3.71 -7.09 16.52
CA ALA A 275 4.30 -8.30 17.04
C ALA A 275 3.24 -9.34 17.44
N ASN A 276 2.18 -8.92 18.13
CA ASN A 276 1.07 -9.80 18.51
C ASN A 276 0.40 -10.41 17.28
N ARG A 277 0.17 -9.59 16.23
CA ARG A 277 -0.40 -10.12 14.98
C ARG A 277 0.52 -11.11 14.28
N VAL A 278 1.81 -10.83 14.23
CA VAL A 278 2.78 -11.78 13.64
C VAL A 278 2.82 -13.07 14.45
N GLU A 279 2.77 -13.01 15.78
CA GLU A 279 2.73 -14.21 16.64
C GLU A 279 1.52 -15.10 16.34
N GLU A 280 0.34 -14.50 16.07
CA GLU A 280 -0.84 -15.26 15.63
C GLU A 280 -0.60 -15.93 14.27
N LEU A 281 -0.01 -15.21 13.31
CA LEU A 281 0.28 -15.72 11.97
C LEU A 281 1.35 -16.83 11.97
N LEU A 282 2.35 -16.74 12.85
CA LEU A 282 3.39 -17.77 13.00
C LEU A 282 2.83 -19.12 13.46
N LYS A 283 1.71 -19.16 14.16
CA LYS A 283 1.05 -20.41 14.60
C LYS A 283 0.58 -21.28 13.43
N THR A 284 0.44 -20.72 12.24
CA THR A 284 0.10 -21.45 11.01
C THR A 284 1.23 -22.30 10.46
N GLY A 285 2.47 -22.10 10.94
CA GLY A 285 3.67 -22.77 10.43
C GLY A 285 4.08 -22.28 9.03
N ALA A 286 3.52 -21.17 8.55
CA ALA A 286 3.84 -20.67 7.22
C ALA A 286 5.24 -20.05 7.15
N SER A 287 5.92 -20.27 6.04
CA SER A 287 7.20 -19.64 5.71
C SER A 287 7.05 -18.25 5.10
N ILE A 288 5.85 -17.94 4.57
CA ILE A 288 5.50 -16.64 4.02
C ILE A 288 4.22 -16.11 4.67
N ILE A 289 4.29 -14.90 5.20
CA ILE A 289 3.12 -14.09 5.56
C ILE A 289 2.81 -13.19 4.37
N CYS A 290 1.67 -13.42 3.71
CA CYS A 290 1.22 -12.65 2.58
C CYS A 290 0.21 -11.58 3.01
N THR A 291 0.24 -10.41 2.38
CA THR A 291 -0.72 -9.33 2.60
C THR A 291 -0.87 -8.47 1.34
N SER A 292 -1.83 -7.54 1.30
CA SER A 292 -2.09 -6.68 0.12
C SER A 292 -2.32 -5.22 0.54
N CYS A 293 -1.43 -4.71 1.41
CA CYS A 293 -1.49 -3.33 1.88
C CYS A 293 -0.08 -2.86 2.28
N PRO A 294 0.37 -1.68 1.82
CA PRO A 294 1.74 -1.20 2.10
C PRO A 294 1.98 -0.98 3.60
N GLY A 295 0.99 -0.44 4.32
CA GLY A 295 1.08 -0.27 5.77
C GLY A 295 1.18 -1.60 6.52
N CYS A 296 0.39 -2.60 6.13
CA CYS A 296 0.46 -3.94 6.71
C CYS A 296 1.81 -4.61 6.38
N LEU A 297 2.29 -4.48 5.15
CA LEU A 297 3.58 -5.03 4.72
C LEU A 297 4.72 -4.52 5.63
N ILE A 298 4.79 -3.20 5.86
CA ILE A 298 5.79 -2.58 6.73
C ILE A 298 5.64 -3.08 8.17
N GLN A 299 4.44 -3.05 8.72
CA GLN A 299 4.21 -3.40 10.13
C GLN A 299 4.50 -4.87 10.43
N LEU A 300 4.08 -5.77 9.54
CA LEU A 300 4.34 -7.20 9.70
C LEU A 300 5.84 -7.52 9.58
N ARG A 301 6.56 -6.87 8.66
CA ARG A 301 8.04 -6.97 8.57
C ARG A 301 8.72 -6.56 9.88
N GLU A 302 8.25 -5.47 10.49
CA GLU A 302 8.77 -5.03 11.79
C GLU A 302 8.37 -5.98 12.94
N GLY A 303 7.17 -6.56 12.90
CA GLY A 303 6.74 -7.59 13.85
C GLY A 303 7.63 -8.84 13.78
N VAL A 304 7.90 -9.35 12.58
CA VAL A 304 8.84 -10.46 12.33
C VAL A 304 10.23 -10.14 12.87
N LYS A 305 10.72 -8.93 12.61
CA LYS A 305 12.01 -8.47 13.12
C LYS A 305 12.05 -8.37 14.65
N LYS A 306 10.97 -7.87 15.28
CA LYS A 306 10.85 -7.76 16.75
C LYS A 306 10.84 -9.13 17.40
N LEU A 307 10.16 -10.12 16.80
CA LEU A 307 10.08 -11.51 17.26
C LEU A 307 11.30 -12.35 16.87
N LYS A 308 12.22 -11.80 16.07
CA LYS A 308 13.41 -12.50 15.55
C LYS A 308 13.09 -13.75 14.71
N ALA A 309 11.90 -13.82 14.11
CA ALA A 309 11.45 -14.92 13.26
C ALA A 309 12.04 -14.80 11.83
N ARG A 310 13.38 -14.91 11.73
CA ARG A 310 14.17 -14.62 10.50
C ARG A 310 13.89 -15.56 9.33
N GLU A 311 13.35 -16.73 9.61
CA GLU A 311 12.96 -17.78 8.66
C GLU A 311 11.68 -17.45 7.91
N VAL A 312 10.87 -16.50 8.41
CA VAL A 312 9.59 -16.13 7.83
C VAL A 312 9.73 -14.84 7.01
N LYS A 313 9.27 -14.87 5.76
CA LYS A 313 9.21 -13.69 4.89
C LYS A 313 7.83 -13.03 4.95
N VAL A 314 7.81 -11.71 4.83
CA VAL A 314 6.56 -10.96 4.62
C VAL A 314 6.57 -10.42 3.20
N MET A 315 5.59 -10.82 2.40
CA MET A 315 5.48 -10.48 0.98
C MET A 315 4.13 -9.83 0.67
N ASP A 316 4.13 -8.96 -0.32
CA ASP A 316 2.88 -8.53 -0.94
C ASP A 316 2.33 -9.62 -1.86
N MET A 317 0.99 -9.70 -2.00
CA MET A 317 0.34 -10.67 -2.89
C MET A 317 0.81 -10.51 -4.34
N ALA A 318 1.07 -9.28 -4.79
CA ALA A 318 1.57 -9.05 -6.12
C ALA A 318 2.96 -9.68 -6.34
N GLN A 319 3.84 -9.62 -5.33
CA GLN A 319 5.17 -10.24 -5.39
C GLN A 319 5.08 -11.78 -5.43
N LEU A 320 4.18 -12.36 -4.64
CA LEU A 320 3.95 -13.81 -4.66
C LEU A 320 3.41 -14.26 -6.02
N LEU A 321 2.42 -13.55 -6.56
CA LEU A 321 1.84 -13.84 -7.87
C LEU A 321 2.87 -13.69 -8.99
N HIS A 322 3.69 -12.63 -8.94
CA HIS A 322 4.75 -12.43 -9.92
C HIS A 322 5.76 -13.58 -9.91
N SER A 323 6.17 -14.06 -8.73
CA SER A 323 7.07 -15.21 -8.60
C SER A 323 6.44 -16.54 -9.07
N ALA A 324 5.13 -16.55 -9.29
CA ALA A 324 4.35 -17.70 -9.75
C ALA A 324 3.82 -17.53 -11.19
N LEU A 325 4.23 -16.47 -11.92
CA LEU A 325 3.91 -16.33 -13.33
C LEU A 325 4.51 -17.49 -14.13
N PRO A 326 3.83 -17.99 -15.19
CA PRO A 326 4.43 -18.95 -16.11
C PRO A 326 5.72 -18.37 -16.71
N GLU A 327 6.76 -19.19 -16.81
CA GLU A 327 7.92 -18.83 -17.62
C GLU A 327 7.45 -18.69 -19.07
N GLY A 328 7.62 -17.51 -19.66
CA GLY A 328 7.18 -17.16 -21.02
C GLY A 328 7.96 -17.92 -22.12
#